data_825e1ff54eeda0b53cecdcdaa759a397
#
_entry.id   825e1ff54eeda0b53cecdcdaa759a397
#
_cell.length_a   1.000
_cell.length_b   1.000
_cell.length_c   1.000
_cell.angle_alpha   90.00
_cell.angle_beta   90.00
_cell.angle_gamma   90.00
#
_symmetry.space_group_name_H-M   'P 1'
#
loop_
_entity.id
_entity.type
_entity.pdbx_description
1 polymer ?
#
loop_
_entity_poly.entity_id
_entity_poly.type
_entity_poly.pdbx_seq_one_letter_code
_entity_poly.pdbx_strand_id
1 'polypeptide(L)'
;MQIHDTPALKAEARNLNFYYGEAKALKNINMPIYDKKVTALIGPSGCGKSTYLRSFNRMHDLYPGNRYEGEIRFFPDNTNLLGADVDPIEVRMRIGMVFQKPNPFPKSIFENVAYGLRVRGENNRRVLDDKVEHALKGAAIWDEVKDRLSE
;
A
#
# COMPACT_ATOMS: atom_id res chain seq x y z
N MET A 1 -1.10 -28.92 25.21
CA MET A 1 -2.25 -28.19 24.67
C MET A 1 -1.69 -26.93 24.03
N GLN A 2 -1.46 -26.95 22.70
CA GLN A 2 -0.95 -25.78 21.99
C GLN A 2 -2.11 -24.78 21.85
N ILE A 3 -2.02 -23.67 22.53
CA ILE A 3 -2.90 -22.52 22.30
C ILE A 3 -2.51 -22.00 20.91
N HIS A 4 -3.31 -22.29 19.89
CA HIS A 4 -3.18 -21.63 18.59
C HIS A 4 -3.60 -20.18 18.79
N ASP A 5 -2.63 -19.32 19.04
CA ASP A 5 -2.84 -17.88 19.04
C ASP A 5 -3.37 -17.50 17.66
N THR A 6 -4.63 -17.12 17.58
CA THR A 6 -5.23 -16.61 16.33
C THR A 6 -4.45 -15.35 15.94
N PRO A 7 -3.81 -15.31 14.75
CA PRO A 7 -3.00 -14.17 14.39
C PRO A 7 -3.85 -12.89 14.39
N ALA A 8 -3.30 -11.81 14.93
CA ALA A 8 -3.97 -10.52 14.97
C ALA A 8 -4.30 -10.01 13.57
N LEU A 9 -5.47 -9.42 13.40
CA LEU A 9 -5.85 -8.77 12.15
C LEU A 9 -5.06 -7.47 11.95
N LYS A 10 -4.56 -7.27 10.74
CA LYS A 10 -4.03 -5.99 10.27
C LYS A 10 -5.07 -5.19 9.53
N ALA A 11 -5.84 -5.85 8.70
CA ALA A 11 -6.98 -5.27 8.00
C ALA A 11 -8.03 -6.34 7.69
N GLU A 12 -9.24 -5.92 7.35
CA GLU A 12 -10.31 -6.81 6.95
C GLU A 12 -11.25 -6.09 5.97
N ALA A 13 -11.45 -6.68 4.80
CA ALA A 13 -12.54 -6.28 3.91
C ALA A 13 -13.85 -6.94 4.36
N ARG A 14 -14.93 -6.16 4.44
CA ARG A 14 -16.27 -6.63 4.82
C ARG A 14 -17.30 -6.18 3.79
N ASN A 15 -17.94 -7.14 3.16
CA ASN A 15 -18.96 -6.93 2.13
C ASN A 15 -18.50 -5.95 1.04
N LEU A 16 -17.20 -5.96 0.72
CA LEU A 16 -16.61 -5.00 -0.20
C LEU A 16 -17.08 -5.25 -1.62
N ASN A 17 -17.74 -4.25 -2.18
CA ASN A 17 -18.03 -4.14 -3.60
C ASN A 17 -17.25 -2.94 -4.17
N PHE A 18 -16.84 -3.05 -5.41
CA PHE A 18 -16.21 -1.95 -6.12
C PHE A 18 -16.72 -1.87 -7.56
N TYR A 19 -16.89 -0.65 -8.05
CA TYR A 19 -17.43 -0.37 -9.37
C TYR A 19 -16.53 0.59 -10.14
N TYR A 20 -16.27 0.25 -11.39
CA TYR A 20 -15.76 1.16 -12.41
C TYR A 20 -16.97 1.72 -13.17
N GLY A 21 -17.43 2.94 -12.85
CA GLY A 21 -18.73 3.42 -13.33
C GLY A 21 -19.86 2.46 -12.96
N GLU A 22 -20.54 1.90 -13.95
CA GLU A 22 -21.63 0.93 -13.75
C GLU A 22 -21.11 -0.54 -13.61
N ALA A 23 -19.88 -0.81 -14.01
CA ALA A 23 -19.33 -2.17 -14.02
C ALA A 23 -18.87 -2.59 -12.63
N LYS A 24 -19.52 -3.58 -12.03
CA LYS A 24 -19.16 -4.15 -10.72
C LYS A 24 -17.95 -5.08 -10.85
N ALA A 25 -16.79 -4.64 -10.38
CA ALA A 25 -15.52 -5.36 -10.47
C ALA A 25 -15.20 -6.23 -9.23
N LEU A 26 -15.61 -5.81 -8.03
CA LEU A 26 -15.54 -6.62 -6.81
C LEU A 26 -16.94 -6.91 -6.31
N LYS A 27 -17.20 -8.16 -5.89
CA LYS A 27 -18.53 -8.63 -5.52
C LYS A 27 -18.48 -9.27 -4.14
N ASN A 28 -18.94 -8.53 -3.13
CA ASN A 28 -19.10 -9.00 -1.75
C ASN A 28 -17.84 -9.69 -1.19
N ILE A 29 -16.70 -9.02 -1.32
CA ILE A 29 -15.43 -9.55 -0.83
C ILE A 29 -15.39 -9.44 0.70
N ASN A 30 -15.15 -10.58 1.36
CA ASN A 30 -14.93 -10.70 2.79
C ASN A 30 -13.60 -11.42 2.99
N MET A 31 -12.56 -10.69 3.42
CA MET A 31 -11.22 -11.26 3.52
C MET A 31 -10.40 -10.61 4.63
N PRO A 32 -9.88 -11.40 5.58
CA PRO A 32 -8.95 -10.95 6.60
C PRO A 32 -7.54 -10.83 6.05
N ILE A 33 -6.80 -9.83 6.50
CA ILE A 33 -5.35 -9.66 6.32
C ILE A 33 -4.73 -9.68 7.71
N TYR A 34 -3.83 -10.61 7.95
CA TYR A 34 -3.22 -10.80 9.25
C TYR A 34 -1.94 -9.99 9.42
N ASP A 35 -1.71 -9.50 10.65
CA ASP A 35 -0.52 -8.72 10.97
C ASP A 35 0.75 -9.57 10.86
N LYS A 36 1.81 -8.98 10.32
CA LYS A 36 3.13 -9.63 10.13
C LYS A 36 3.07 -10.94 9.33
N LYS A 37 2.08 -11.07 8.46
CA LYS A 37 1.94 -12.23 7.55
C LYS A 37 1.91 -11.77 6.10
N VAL A 38 2.37 -12.64 5.21
CA VAL A 38 2.21 -12.45 3.76
C VAL A 38 0.90 -13.10 3.33
N THR A 39 0.03 -12.32 2.68
CA THR A 39 -1.19 -12.80 2.05
C THR A 39 -1.02 -12.75 0.54
N ALA A 40 -1.08 -13.90 -0.13
CA ALA A 40 -0.97 -13.98 -1.58
C ALA A 40 -2.35 -14.08 -2.23
N LEU A 41 -2.59 -13.24 -3.25
CA LEU A 41 -3.81 -13.30 -4.07
C LEU A 41 -3.50 -14.04 -5.38
N ILE A 42 -4.11 -15.19 -5.57
CA ILE A 42 -3.92 -16.06 -6.74
C ILE A 42 -5.21 -16.14 -7.51
N GLY A 43 -5.14 -16.10 -8.83
CA GLY A 43 -6.30 -16.22 -9.71
C GLY A 43 -5.99 -15.76 -11.13
N PRO A 44 -6.90 -16.00 -12.09
CA PRO A 44 -6.71 -15.63 -13.49
C PRO A 44 -6.61 -14.10 -13.69
N SER A 45 -6.12 -13.69 -14.85
CA SER A 45 -6.12 -12.27 -15.23
C SER A 45 -7.55 -11.73 -15.26
N GLY A 46 -7.73 -10.49 -14.78
CA GLY A 46 -9.05 -9.84 -14.75
C GLY A 46 -9.98 -10.23 -13.61
N CYS A 47 -9.62 -11.16 -12.72
CA CYS A 47 -10.50 -11.56 -11.61
C CYS A 47 -10.58 -10.56 -10.43
N GLY A 48 -9.94 -9.37 -10.54
CA GLY A 48 -10.07 -8.30 -9.54
C GLY A 48 -8.93 -8.19 -8.51
N LYS A 49 -7.86 -8.99 -8.59
CA LYS A 49 -6.74 -8.94 -7.62
C LYS A 49 -6.14 -7.54 -7.45
N SER A 50 -5.80 -6.89 -8.56
CA SER A 50 -5.23 -5.54 -8.54
C SER A 50 -6.26 -4.49 -8.10
N THR A 51 -7.54 -4.69 -8.44
CA THR A 51 -8.64 -3.84 -7.97
C THR A 51 -8.77 -3.93 -6.46
N TYR A 52 -8.74 -5.14 -5.92
CA TYR A 52 -8.77 -5.38 -4.47
C TYR A 52 -7.58 -4.73 -3.76
N LEU A 53 -6.34 -4.95 -4.23
CA LEU A 53 -5.15 -4.35 -3.64
C LEU A 53 -5.21 -2.81 -3.64
N ARG A 54 -5.62 -2.21 -4.74
CA ARG A 54 -5.74 -0.74 -4.87
C ARG A 54 -6.86 -0.14 -4.02
N SER A 55 -7.78 -0.95 -3.52
CA SER A 55 -8.83 -0.48 -2.60
C SER A 55 -8.28 -0.14 -1.23
N PHE A 56 -7.20 -0.82 -0.76
CA PHE A 56 -6.62 -0.57 0.57
C PHE A 56 -5.97 0.80 0.71
N ASN A 57 -5.38 1.34 -0.35
CA ASN A 57 -4.76 2.68 -0.34
C ASN A 57 -5.56 3.71 -1.14
N ARG A 58 -6.80 3.40 -1.49
CA ARG A 58 -7.74 4.29 -2.17
C ARG A 58 -7.20 4.86 -3.49
N MET A 59 -6.40 4.09 -4.22
CA MET A 59 -5.86 4.52 -5.52
C MET A 59 -6.95 4.75 -6.57
N HIS A 60 -8.12 4.13 -6.41
CA HIS A 60 -9.25 4.32 -7.31
C HIS A 60 -9.92 5.69 -7.18
N ASP A 61 -9.75 6.38 -6.05
CA ASP A 61 -10.29 7.73 -5.83
C ASP A 61 -9.66 8.79 -6.76
N LEU A 62 -8.53 8.46 -7.38
CA LEU A 62 -7.89 9.33 -8.38
C LEU A 62 -8.67 9.40 -9.71
N TYR A 63 -9.63 8.51 -9.90
CA TYR A 63 -10.40 8.40 -11.15
C TYR A 63 -11.88 8.60 -10.86
N PRO A 64 -12.51 9.63 -11.46
CA PRO A 64 -13.93 9.91 -11.25
C PRO A 64 -14.80 8.75 -11.76
N GLY A 65 -15.97 8.60 -11.14
CA GLY A 65 -16.93 7.54 -11.48
C GLY A 65 -16.68 6.20 -10.80
N ASN A 66 -15.58 6.05 -10.05
CA ASN A 66 -15.34 4.87 -9.24
C ASN A 66 -16.06 4.99 -7.89
N ARG A 67 -16.60 3.88 -7.40
CA ARG A 67 -17.25 3.86 -6.08
C ARG A 67 -17.04 2.54 -5.35
N TYR A 68 -17.03 2.65 -4.02
CA TYR A 68 -16.99 1.51 -3.10
C TYR A 68 -18.36 1.35 -2.41
N GLU A 69 -18.66 0.11 -2.03
CA GLU A 69 -19.68 -0.23 -1.04
C GLU A 69 -19.07 -1.24 -0.06
N GLY A 70 -19.56 -1.26 1.18
CA GLY A 70 -18.93 -2.04 2.26
C GLY A 70 -17.80 -1.28 2.91
N GLU A 71 -16.87 -1.99 3.54
CA GLU A 71 -15.81 -1.36 4.32
C GLU A 71 -14.49 -2.13 4.26
N ILE A 72 -13.39 -1.42 4.53
CA ILE A 72 -12.08 -2.01 4.83
C ILE A 72 -11.67 -1.49 6.19
N ARG A 73 -11.71 -2.37 7.21
CA ARG A 73 -11.26 -2.07 8.56
C ARG A 73 -9.76 -2.22 8.67
N PHE A 74 -9.11 -1.25 9.27
CA PHE A 74 -7.66 -1.24 9.50
C PHE A 74 -7.36 -1.15 10.99
N PHE A 75 -6.52 -2.03 11.47
CA PHE A 75 -6.23 -2.21 12.88
C PHE A 75 -4.84 -1.68 13.28
N PRO A 76 -4.62 -1.30 14.58
CA PRO A 76 -5.50 -1.54 15.74
C PRO A 76 -6.65 -0.53 15.88
N ASP A 77 -6.62 0.61 15.21
CA ASP A 77 -7.56 1.73 15.41
C ASP A 77 -8.99 1.41 14.94
N ASN A 78 -9.18 0.29 14.26
CA ASN A 78 -10.45 -0.11 13.64
C ASN A 78 -11.04 0.95 12.70
N THR A 79 -10.16 1.69 12.03
CA THR A 79 -10.54 2.74 11.06
C THR A 79 -11.13 2.12 9.80
N ASN A 80 -12.27 2.62 9.32
CA ASN A 80 -12.75 2.27 7.98
C ASN A 80 -12.00 3.09 6.93
N LEU A 81 -11.08 2.47 6.21
CA LEU A 81 -10.26 3.15 5.19
C LEU A 81 -11.08 3.81 4.07
N LEU A 82 -12.32 3.36 3.85
CA LEU A 82 -13.24 3.86 2.83
C LEU A 82 -14.22 4.91 3.37
N GLY A 83 -14.11 5.27 4.66
CA GLY A 83 -14.96 6.26 5.31
C GLY A 83 -14.86 7.64 4.64
N ALA A 84 -15.97 8.34 4.55
CA ALA A 84 -16.02 9.69 3.98
C ALA A 84 -15.25 10.73 4.81
N ASP A 85 -15.05 10.46 6.09
CA ASP A 85 -14.30 11.26 7.06
C ASP A 85 -12.79 10.95 7.08
N VAL A 86 -12.35 9.94 6.32
CA VAL A 86 -10.95 9.51 6.27
C VAL A 86 -10.24 10.13 5.06
N ASP A 87 -9.18 10.90 5.33
CA ASP A 87 -8.37 11.50 4.26
C ASP A 87 -7.59 10.42 3.49
N PRO A 88 -7.78 10.31 2.16
CA PRO A 88 -7.02 9.38 1.32
C PRO A 88 -5.50 9.57 1.38
N ILE A 89 -5.02 10.78 1.66
CA ILE A 89 -3.59 11.07 1.81
C ILE A 89 -3.03 10.35 3.04
N GLU A 90 -3.73 10.44 4.17
CA GLU A 90 -3.36 9.72 5.41
C GLU A 90 -3.34 8.20 5.21
N VAL A 91 -4.30 7.67 4.47
CA VAL A 91 -4.33 6.24 4.12
C VAL A 91 -3.09 5.84 3.31
N ARG A 92 -2.72 6.62 2.29
CA ARG A 92 -1.54 6.35 1.44
C ARG A 92 -0.22 6.53 2.18
N MET A 93 -0.18 7.36 3.22
CA MET A 93 0.99 7.47 4.09
C MET A 93 1.19 6.21 4.97
N ARG A 94 0.12 5.48 5.26
CA ARG A 94 0.14 4.25 6.07
C ARG A 94 0.30 2.98 5.24
N ILE A 95 -0.21 2.97 3.99
CA ILE A 95 -0.26 1.80 3.12
C ILE A 95 0.41 2.13 1.78
N GLY A 96 1.68 1.75 1.65
CA GLY A 96 2.43 1.88 0.41
C GLY A 96 2.03 0.84 -0.64
N MET A 97 2.40 1.08 -1.88
CA MET A 97 2.18 0.16 -2.99
C MET A 97 3.42 0.06 -3.88
N VAL A 98 3.79 -1.17 -4.21
CA VAL A 98 4.80 -1.44 -5.24
C VAL A 98 4.06 -1.81 -6.53
N PHE A 99 4.31 -1.03 -7.59
CA PHE A 99 3.66 -1.24 -8.89
C PHE A 99 4.39 -2.28 -9.72
N GLN A 100 3.67 -2.99 -10.57
CA GLN A 100 4.22 -3.99 -11.47
C GLN A 100 5.21 -3.39 -12.49
N LYS A 101 4.93 -2.18 -12.98
CA LYS A 101 5.84 -1.44 -13.88
C LYS A 101 6.62 -0.43 -13.06
N PRO A 102 7.96 -0.34 -13.25
CA PRO A 102 8.76 0.72 -12.64
C PRO A 102 8.22 2.09 -13.05
N ASN A 103 8.11 2.99 -12.09
CA ASN A 103 7.66 4.36 -12.32
C ASN A 103 8.53 5.34 -11.51
N PRO A 104 9.85 5.36 -11.70
CA PRO A 104 10.71 6.30 -11.00
C PRO A 104 10.49 7.72 -11.50
N PHE A 105 10.70 8.70 -10.62
CA PHE A 105 10.80 10.09 -11.01
C PHE A 105 12.10 10.32 -11.80
N PRO A 106 12.17 11.32 -12.70
CA PRO A 106 13.40 11.72 -13.40
C PRO A 106 14.37 12.41 -12.44
N LYS A 107 14.85 11.67 -11.47
CA LYS A 107 15.72 12.07 -10.37
C LYS A 107 16.69 10.95 -10.08
N SER A 108 17.74 11.24 -9.31
CA SER A 108 18.71 10.24 -8.89
C SER A 108 18.06 9.08 -8.09
N ILE A 109 18.77 7.96 -7.98
CA ILE A 109 18.38 6.83 -7.13
C ILE A 109 18.13 7.32 -5.70
N PHE A 110 19.05 8.13 -5.16
CA PHE A 110 18.90 8.71 -3.82
C PHE A 110 17.60 9.49 -3.68
N GLU A 111 17.33 10.42 -4.60
CA GLU A 111 16.13 11.27 -4.52
C GLU A 111 14.83 10.50 -4.74
N ASN A 112 14.85 9.43 -5.52
CA ASN A 112 13.70 8.53 -5.66
C ASN A 112 13.39 7.81 -4.35
N VAL A 113 14.41 7.27 -3.66
CA VAL A 113 14.23 6.57 -2.38
C VAL A 113 13.87 7.56 -1.26
N ALA A 114 14.51 8.73 -1.22
CA ALA A 114 14.27 9.77 -0.22
C ALA A 114 12.93 10.50 -0.42
N TYR A 115 12.28 10.35 -1.58
CA TYR A 115 11.12 11.17 -1.96
C TYR A 115 10.00 11.17 -0.93
N GLY A 116 9.62 10.00 -0.43
CA GLY A 116 8.57 9.88 0.58
C GLY A 116 8.89 10.61 1.90
N LEU A 117 10.16 10.66 2.30
CA LEU A 117 10.60 11.40 3.48
C LEU A 117 10.58 12.91 3.23
N ARG A 118 11.03 13.34 2.04
CA ARG A 118 10.99 14.75 1.65
C ARG A 118 9.57 15.31 1.58
N VAL A 119 8.62 14.55 1.04
CA VAL A 119 7.20 14.94 1.03
C VAL A 119 6.64 15.12 2.44
N ARG A 120 7.19 14.39 3.43
CA ARG A 120 6.86 14.54 4.85
C ARG A 120 7.62 15.67 5.55
N GLY A 121 8.42 16.44 4.82
CA GLY A 121 9.17 17.58 5.34
C GLY A 121 10.56 17.25 5.90
N GLU A 122 11.05 16.00 5.77
CA GLU A 122 12.39 15.65 6.20
C GLU A 122 13.45 16.18 5.22
N ASN A 123 14.31 17.08 5.68
CA ASN A 123 15.38 17.71 4.90
C ASN A 123 16.78 17.52 5.51
N ASN A 124 16.86 16.89 6.68
CA ASN A 124 18.14 16.63 7.31
C ASN A 124 18.93 15.59 6.51
N ARG A 125 20.05 16.00 5.94
CA ARG A 125 20.88 15.17 5.06
C ARG A 125 21.31 13.86 5.73
N ARG A 126 21.75 13.91 6.98
CA ARG A 126 22.16 12.70 7.72
C ARG A 126 21.01 11.70 7.88
N VAL A 127 19.84 12.21 8.27
CA VAL A 127 18.64 11.37 8.42
C VAL A 127 18.26 10.71 7.09
N LEU A 128 18.32 11.47 6.00
CA LEU A 128 18.03 10.94 4.67
C LEU A 128 19.04 9.90 4.24
N ASP A 129 20.36 10.15 4.44
CA ASP A 129 21.41 9.19 4.10
C ASP A 129 21.20 7.86 4.85
N ASP A 130 20.99 7.91 6.17
CA ASP A 130 20.75 6.72 7.00
C ASP A 130 19.48 5.94 6.56
N LYS A 131 18.40 6.66 6.27
CA LYS A 131 17.12 6.05 5.86
C LYS A 131 17.17 5.46 4.45
N VAL A 132 17.83 6.13 3.52
CA VAL A 132 18.03 5.63 2.15
C VAL A 132 18.89 4.37 2.17
N GLU A 133 20.03 4.38 2.88
CA GLU A 133 20.87 3.20 3.04
C GLU A 133 20.09 2.04 3.67
N HIS A 134 19.36 2.30 4.76
CA HIS A 134 18.55 1.29 5.43
C HIS A 134 17.49 0.68 4.49
N ALA A 135 16.78 1.52 3.72
CA ALA A 135 15.76 1.08 2.77
C ALA A 135 16.36 0.20 1.65
N LEU A 136 17.49 0.62 1.07
CA LEU A 136 18.16 -0.12 0.00
C LEU A 136 18.76 -1.45 0.50
N LYS A 137 19.27 -1.49 1.75
CA LYS A 137 19.69 -2.74 2.40
C LYS A 137 18.50 -3.66 2.66
N GLY A 138 17.38 -3.11 3.15
CA GLY A 138 16.14 -3.87 3.35
C GLY A 138 15.56 -4.46 2.07
N ALA A 139 15.77 -3.78 0.93
CA ALA A 139 15.40 -4.27 -0.40
C ALA A 139 16.44 -5.21 -1.02
N ALA A 140 17.56 -5.47 -0.34
CA ALA A 140 18.68 -6.31 -0.79
C ALA A 140 19.35 -5.85 -2.11
N ILE A 141 19.32 -4.53 -2.39
CA ILE A 141 19.93 -3.94 -3.60
C ILE A 141 21.03 -2.91 -3.28
N TRP A 142 21.40 -2.75 -2.01
CA TRP A 142 22.41 -1.78 -1.59
C TRP A 142 23.73 -1.93 -2.34
N ASP A 143 24.27 -3.14 -2.41
CA ASP A 143 25.56 -3.39 -3.03
C ASP A 143 25.58 -3.13 -4.54
N GLU A 144 24.43 -3.18 -5.19
CA GLU A 144 24.29 -2.89 -6.62
C GLU A 144 24.27 -1.38 -6.94
N VAL A 145 23.79 -0.56 -5.97
CA VAL A 145 23.50 0.86 -6.25
C VAL A 145 24.28 1.86 -5.40
N LYS A 146 24.98 1.43 -4.33
CA LYS A 146 25.66 2.30 -3.37
C LYS A 146 26.64 3.30 -3.99
N ASP A 147 27.31 2.91 -5.07
CA ASP A 147 28.29 3.74 -5.78
C ASP A 147 27.65 4.61 -6.89
N ARG A 148 26.33 4.49 -7.08
CA ARG A 148 25.57 5.13 -8.16
C ARG A 148 24.36 5.92 -7.65
N LEU A 149 24.32 6.27 -6.40
CA LEU A 149 23.15 6.94 -5.77
C LEU A 149 22.83 8.30 -6.38
N SER A 150 23.78 8.91 -7.07
CA SER A 150 23.63 10.21 -7.75
C SER A 150 23.12 10.11 -9.19
N GLU A 151 23.02 8.92 -9.75
CA GLU A 151 22.51 8.68 -11.11
C GLU A 151 20.98 8.76 -11.19
#